data_edd96fbe59a036cd547cca5f8b1256b7
#
_entry.id   edd96fbe59a036cd547cca5f8b1256b7
#
_cell.length_a   1.000
_cell.length_b   1.000
_cell.length_c   1.000
_cell.angle_alpha   90.00
_cell.angle_beta   90.00
_cell.angle_gamma   90.00
#
_symmetry.space_group_name_H-M   'P 1'
#
loop_
_entity.id
_entity.type
_entity.pdbx_description
1 polymer ?
#
loop_
_entity_poly.entity_id
_entity_poly.type
_entity_poly.pdbx_seq_one_letter_code
_entity_poly.pdbx_strand_id
1 'polypeptide(L)'
;MTDIVQILLTGPLPVAGAALLALLLLSVIKAARRGVSLTFSGIALLRSFVLKMTLWNGVLIALLSFVLYGFRYEVSDAIQYAEQLYRPVYVVQYDSTELVRAYQKRLSVHCSPVEYKTVTDSVAAWNKEFNLEPSAIYECALPECGMNPFVIRSDGKAAGFIQFTNTGLSGSGVTLDQVKNLCQSRNTTEIMRLTGWYLRSRANGRKFTTGADVYALVFAPVCLEKPEAFVLYAGANNPAYYLNRGLDGWEIEGNKVVRNPAKIDYQITKKELTLWLEFHKQKLLKQ
;
A
#
# COMPACT_ATOMS: atom_id res chain seq x y z
N MET A 1 16.77 12.26 7.36
CA MET A 1 16.99 13.73 7.30
C MET A 1 18.48 14.10 7.34
N THR A 2 19.31 13.46 8.15
CA THR A 2 20.76 13.64 8.22
C THR A 2 21.47 13.44 6.88
N ASP A 3 21.07 12.42 6.11
CA ASP A 3 21.75 12.06 4.85
C ASP A 3 21.54 13.06 3.72
N ILE A 4 20.36 13.68 3.61
CA ILE A 4 20.06 14.69 2.58
C ILE A 4 20.80 16.00 2.88
N VAL A 5 20.90 16.40 4.15
CA VAL A 5 21.67 17.57 4.56
C VAL A 5 23.15 17.33 4.31
N GLN A 6 23.64 16.12 4.54
CA GLN A 6 25.02 15.75 4.25
C GLN A 6 25.31 15.74 2.74
N ILE A 7 24.39 15.27 1.89
CA ILE A 7 24.50 15.33 0.42
C ILE A 7 24.49 16.78 -0.08
N LEU A 8 23.69 17.67 0.51
CA LEU A 8 23.65 19.09 0.15
C LEU A 8 24.90 19.84 0.59
N LEU A 9 25.56 19.44 1.70
CA LEU A 9 26.81 20.03 2.19
C LEU A 9 28.05 19.44 1.51
N THR A 10 27.99 18.19 1.04
CA THR A 10 29.10 17.49 0.38
C THR A 10 28.90 17.32 -1.13
N GLY A 11 27.80 17.83 -1.66
CA GLY A 11 27.44 17.71 -3.07
C GLY A 11 28.34 18.55 -4.01
N PRO A 12 28.19 18.41 -5.32
CA PRO A 12 29.12 18.99 -6.32
C PRO A 12 29.13 20.52 -6.37
N LEU A 13 28.14 21.23 -5.81
CA LEU A 13 28.05 22.71 -5.85
C LEU A 13 29.11 23.42 -5.02
N PRO A 14 29.38 23.04 -3.74
CA PRO A 14 30.50 23.64 -3.00
C PRO A 14 31.86 23.29 -3.60
N VAL A 15 32.00 22.07 -4.12
CA VAL A 15 33.23 21.60 -4.78
C VAL A 15 33.48 22.36 -6.09
N ALA A 16 32.43 22.61 -6.88
CA ALA A 16 32.56 23.42 -8.11
C ALA A 16 32.96 24.87 -7.82
N GLY A 17 32.38 25.48 -6.78
CA GLY A 17 32.74 26.82 -6.34
C GLY A 17 34.21 26.91 -5.84
N ALA A 18 34.63 25.95 -5.02
CA ALA A 18 36.02 25.86 -4.53
C ALA A 18 37.02 25.58 -5.67
N ALA A 19 36.66 24.73 -6.63
CA ALA A 19 37.50 24.44 -7.80
C ALA A 19 37.66 25.67 -8.69
N LEU A 20 36.62 26.46 -8.89
CA LEU A 20 36.68 27.70 -9.67
C LEU A 20 37.54 28.74 -9.00
N LEU A 21 37.47 28.89 -7.69
CA LEU A 21 38.32 29.77 -6.89
C LEU A 21 39.78 29.33 -6.95
N ALA A 22 40.07 28.05 -6.86
CA ALA A 22 41.39 27.47 -6.98
C ALA A 22 42.00 27.72 -8.38
N LEU A 23 41.21 27.56 -9.45
CA LEU A 23 41.62 27.81 -10.82
C LEU A 23 41.94 29.31 -11.06
N LEU A 24 41.16 30.23 -10.47
CA LEU A 24 41.39 31.66 -10.53
C LEU A 24 42.68 32.02 -9.77
N LEU A 25 42.90 31.50 -8.56
CA LEU A 25 44.14 31.70 -7.79
C LEU A 25 45.36 31.15 -8.53
N LEU A 26 45.30 29.96 -9.11
CA LEU A 26 46.34 29.37 -9.92
C LEU A 26 46.67 30.22 -11.15
N SER A 27 45.65 30.80 -11.80
CA SER A 27 45.83 31.69 -12.95
C SER A 27 46.56 32.98 -12.57
N VAL A 28 46.22 33.57 -11.41
CA VAL A 28 46.91 34.78 -10.87
C VAL A 28 48.34 34.45 -10.50
N ILE A 29 48.60 33.33 -9.85
CA ILE A 29 49.97 32.88 -9.48
C ILE A 29 50.81 32.62 -10.74
N LYS A 30 50.21 32.02 -11.79
CA LYS A 30 50.87 31.74 -13.04
C LYS A 30 51.21 33.03 -13.83
N ALA A 31 50.34 34.04 -13.79
CA ALA A 31 50.57 35.35 -14.35
C ALA A 31 51.71 36.10 -13.62
N ALA A 32 51.70 36.08 -12.31
CA ALA A 32 52.75 36.66 -11.46
C ALA A 32 54.15 36.01 -11.71
N ARG A 33 54.20 34.67 -11.85
CA ARG A 33 55.44 33.93 -12.17
C ARG A 33 55.98 34.21 -13.57
N ARG A 34 55.16 34.71 -14.52
CA ARG A 34 55.59 35.10 -15.87
C ARG A 34 56.05 36.56 -15.98
N GLY A 35 56.24 37.25 -14.85
CA GLY A 35 56.70 38.61 -14.85
C GLY A 35 55.76 39.66 -15.43
N VAL A 36 54.45 39.30 -15.55
CA VAL A 36 53.41 40.22 -15.99
C VAL A 36 53.16 41.21 -14.82
N SER A 37 53.64 42.47 -14.99
CA SER A 37 53.34 43.50 -14.03
C SER A 37 51.84 43.80 -14.05
N LEU A 38 51.14 43.36 -13.03
CA LEU A 38 49.75 43.74 -12.81
C LEU A 38 49.75 45.22 -12.44
N THR A 39 49.28 46.07 -13.35
CA THR A 39 49.07 47.49 -13.06
C THR A 39 48.10 47.65 -11.91
N PHE A 40 48.23 48.71 -11.13
CA PHE A 40 47.39 49.01 -9.96
C PHE A 40 45.90 48.97 -10.35
N SER A 41 45.57 49.36 -11.56
CA SER A 41 44.21 49.27 -12.17
C SER A 41 43.73 47.83 -12.36
N GLY A 42 44.59 46.88 -12.72
CA GLY A 42 44.25 45.47 -12.89
C GLY A 42 43.92 44.78 -11.55
N ILE A 43 44.68 45.16 -10.49
CA ILE A 43 44.43 44.65 -9.13
C ILE A 43 43.10 45.19 -8.59
N ALA A 44 42.78 46.46 -8.83
CA ALA A 44 41.52 47.07 -8.41
C ALA A 44 40.31 46.44 -9.14
N LEU A 45 40.44 46.14 -10.44
CA LEU A 45 39.43 45.46 -11.24
C LEU A 45 39.20 44.03 -10.74
N LEU A 46 40.28 43.29 -10.45
CA LEU A 46 40.19 41.92 -9.93
C LEU A 46 39.51 41.89 -8.55
N ARG A 47 39.89 42.85 -7.65
CA ARG A 47 39.25 43.01 -6.34
C ARG A 47 37.76 43.32 -6.46
N SER A 48 37.38 44.23 -7.36
CA SER A 48 35.98 44.58 -7.61
C SER A 48 35.17 43.38 -8.15
N PHE A 49 35.79 42.62 -9.06
CA PHE A 49 35.17 41.43 -9.63
C PHE A 49 34.97 40.33 -8.57
N VAL A 50 36.00 40.04 -7.77
CA VAL A 50 35.90 39.05 -6.66
C VAL A 50 34.89 39.50 -5.62
N LEU A 51 34.83 40.79 -5.28
CA LEU A 51 33.87 41.31 -4.32
C LEU A 51 32.41 41.17 -4.86
N LYS A 52 32.19 41.50 -6.13
CA LYS A 52 30.90 41.32 -6.78
C LYS A 52 30.48 39.85 -6.85
N MET A 53 31.39 38.95 -7.23
CA MET A 53 31.07 37.49 -7.23
C MET A 53 30.74 36.97 -5.83
N THR A 54 31.46 37.42 -4.79
CA THR A 54 31.19 37.00 -3.40
C THR A 54 29.84 37.53 -2.91
N LEU A 55 29.49 38.78 -3.29
CA LEU A 55 28.22 39.38 -2.96
C LEU A 55 27.05 38.66 -3.65
N TRP A 56 27.18 38.37 -4.95
CA TRP A 56 26.20 37.61 -5.71
C TRP A 56 26.02 36.18 -5.22
N ASN A 57 27.11 35.51 -4.87
CA ASN A 57 27.03 34.17 -4.28
C ASN A 57 26.38 34.21 -2.90
N GLY A 58 26.66 35.25 -2.10
CA GLY A 58 26.00 35.47 -0.82
C GLY A 58 24.46 35.68 -0.98
N VAL A 59 24.08 36.51 -1.95
CA VAL A 59 22.65 36.72 -2.26
C VAL A 59 22.00 35.46 -2.78
N LEU A 60 22.64 34.69 -3.65
CA LEU A 60 22.12 33.44 -4.18
C LEU A 60 21.95 32.38 -3.06
N ILE A 61 22.94 32.26 -2.17
CA ILE A 61 22.85 31.36 -1.01
C ILE A 61 21.73 31.80 -0.08
N ALA A 62 21.57 33.10 0.19
CA ALA A 62 20.48 33.63 1.01
C ALA A 62 19.12 33.34 0.38
N LEU A 63 18.96 33.54 -0.94
CA LEU A 63 17.75 33.24 -1.68
C LEU A 63 17.43 31.74 -1.66
N LEU A 64 18.41 30.89 -1.92
CA LEU A 64 18.25 29.45 -1.84
C LEU A 64 17.88 28.99 -0.43
N SER A 65 18.51 29.57 0.60
CA SER A 65 18.18 29.28 2.00
C SER A 65 16.76 29.73 2.35
N PHE A 66 16.32 30.87 1.86
CA PHE A 66 14.98 31.38 2.05
C PHE A 66 13.93 30.49 1.34
N VAL A 67 14.21 30.10 0.11
CA VAL A 67 13.37 29.16 -0.65
C VAL A 67 13.30 27.81 0.06
N LEU A 68 14.43 27.24 0.46
CA LEU A 68 14.47 25.98 1.19
C LEU A 68 13.79 26.06 2.56
N TYR A 69 13.91 27.22 3.25
CA TYR A 69 13.23 27.45 4.52
C TYR A 69 11.71 27.62 4.34
N GLY A 70 11.28 28.35 3.29
CA GLY A 70 9.88 28.52 2.97
C GLY A 70 9.19 27.19 2.56
N PHE A 71 9.89 26.36 1.79
CA PHE A 71 9.39 25.03 1.41
C PHE A 71 9.57 23.95 2.49
N ARG A 72 10.29 24.24 3.57
CA ARG A 72 10.59 23.25 4.63
C ARG A 72 9.32 22.63 5.23
N TYR A 73 8.30 23.44 5.43
CA TYR A 73 7.03 22.95 5.98
C TYR A 73 6.27 22.12 4.95
N GLU A 74 6.13 22.60 3.73
CA GLU A 74 5.43 21.87 2.66
C GLU A 74 6.15 20.57 2.29
N VAL A 75 7.47 20.57 2.23
CA VAL A 75 8.28 19.36 1.97
C VAL A 75 8.22 18.40 3.15
N SER A 76 8.25 18.89 4.40
CA SER A 76 8.08 18.04 5.58
C SER A 76 6.71 17.39 5.62
N ASP A 77 5.67 18.16 5.33
CA ASP A 77 4.29 17.67 5.30
C ASP A 77 4.09 16.68 4.14
N ALA A 78 4.67 16.95 2.97
CA ALA A 78 4.65 16.04 1.83
C ALA A 78 5.41 14.74 2.11
N ILE A 79 6.56 14.81 2.80
CA ILE A 79 7.32 13.62 3.23
C ILE A 79 6.54 12.84 4.27
N GLN A 80 5.98 13.50 5.29
CA GLN A 80 5.12 12.85 6.28
C GLN A 80 3.91 12.20 5.64
N TYR A 81 3.28 12.89 4.70
CA TYR A 81 2.16 12.35 3.94
C TYR A 81 2.60 11.14 3.09
N ALA A 82 3.74 11.22 2.39
CA ALA A 82 4.30 10.10 1.65
C ALA A 82 4.66 8.93 2.57
N GLU A 83 5.27 9.17 3.73
CA GLU A 83 5.56 8.12 4.72
C GLU A 83 4.27 7.46 5.23
N GLN A 84 3.21 8.23 5.45
CA GLN A 84 1.90 7.66 5.83
C GLN A 84 1.28 6.85 4.70
N LEU A 85 1.42 7.30 3.44
CA LEU A 85 0.93 6.60 2.25
C LEU A 85 1.63 5.25 2.03
N TYR A 86 2.94 5.20 2.27
CA TYR A 86 3.78 4.03 1.96
C TYR A 86 4.23 3.25 3.20
N ARG A 87 3.82 3.68 4.40
CA ARG A 87 4.13 2.91 5.61
C ARG A 87 3.37 1.59 5.54
N PRO A 88 4.07 0.45 5.44
CA PRO A 88 3.40 -0.83 5.43
C PRO A 88 2.59 -0.99 6.72
N VAL A 89 1.38 -1.49 6.60
CA VAL A 89 0.60 -1.89 7.78
C VAL A 89 1.44 -2.94 8.50
N TYR A 90 1.76 -2.69 9.78
CA TYR A 90 2.46 -3.68 10.59
C TYR A 90 1.55 -4.88 10.79
N VAL A 91 1.79 -5.91 10.01
CA VAL A 91 1.07 -7.17 10.12
C VAL A 91 1.86 -8.07 11.06
N VAL A 92 1.20 -8.62 12.06
CA VAL A 92 1.81 -9.62 12.94
C VAL A 92 2.26 -10.80 12.05
N GLN A 93 3.53 -11.18 12.15
CA GLN A 93 4.01 -12.37 11.44
C GLN A 93 3.46 -13.62 12.13
N TYR A 94 2.72 -14.40 11.38
CA TYR A 94 2.21 -15.70 11.81
C TYR A 94 3.00 -16.83 11.17
N ASP A 95 3.09 -17.96 11.85
CA ASP A 95 3.47 -19.20 11.19
C ASP A 95 2.39 -19.54 10.16
N SER A 96 2.76 -19.50 8.88
CA SER A 96 1.83 -19.75 7.79
C SER A 96 1.19 -21.14 7.87
N THR A 97 1.91 -22.11 8.40
CA THR A 97 1.42 -23.48 8.57
C THR A 97 0.37 -23.56 9.68
N GLU A 98 0.61 -22.90 10.80
CA GLU A 98 -0.35 -22.80 11.91
C GLU A 98 -1.61 -22.10 11.47
N LEU A 99 -1.46 -20.97 10.78
CA LEU A 99 -2.58 -20.20 10.26
C LEU A 99 -3.44 -21.00 9.27
N VAL A 100 -2.82 -21.68 8.32
CA VAL A 100 -3.55 -22.56 7.37
C VAL A 100 -4.28 -23.68 8.11
N ARG A 101 -3.67 -24.32 9.12
CA ARG A 101 -4.32 -25.34 9.93
C ARG A 101 -5.55 -24.80 10.68
N ALA A 102 -5.48 -23.58 11.22
CA ALA A 102 -6.59 -22.94 11.90
C ALA A 102 -7.78 -22.70 10.94
N TYR A 103 -7.53 -22.22 9.71
CA TYR A 103 -8.56 -22.07 8.69
C TYR A 103 -9.16 -23.42 8.29
N GLN A 104 -8.33 -24.41 8.05
CA GLN A 104 -8.76 -25.76 7.65
C GLN A 104 -9.57 -26.45 8.75
N LYS A 105 -9.19 -26.29 10.02
CA LYS A 105 -9.98 -26.76 11.17
C LYS A 105 -11.38 -26.12 11.17
N ARG A 106 -11.47 -24.81 10.91
CA ARG A 106 -12.77 -24.14 10.85
C ARG A 106 -13.58 -24.57 9.64
N LEU A 107 -12.96 -24.75 8.48
CA LEU A 107 -13.61 -25.28 7.26
C LEU A 107 -14.20 -26.67 7.50
N SER A 108 -13.48 -27.57 8.20
CA SER A 108 -13.91 -28.95 8.44
C SER A 108 -15.20 -29.06 9.28
N VAL A 109 -15.52 -28.00 10.07
CA VAL A 109 -16.79 -27.95 10.82
C VAL A 109 -18.01 -27.86 9.88
N HIS A 110 -17.81 -27.27 8.70
CA HIS A 110 -18.91 -26.98 7.75
C HIS A 110 -18.97 -27.95 6.57
N CYS A 111 -17.94 -28.76 6.36
CA CYS A 111 -17.78 -29.59 5.18
C CYS A 111 -17.69 -31.08 5.55
N SER A 112 -18.33 -31.93 4.74
CA SER A 112 -18.01 -33.36 4.73
C SER A 112 -16.56 -33.59 4.25
N PRO A 113 -15.96 -34.78 4.48
CA PRO A 113 -14.59 -35.07 4.03
C PRO A 113 -14.36 -34.83 2.52
N VAL A 114 -15.35 -35.12 1.68
CA VAL A 114 -15.28 -34.93 0.22
C VAL A 114 -15.31 -33.43 -0.12
N GLU A 115 -16.24 -32.67 0.47
CA GLU A 115 -16.34 -31.23 0.30
C GLU A 115 -15.09 -30.52 0.80
N TYR A 116 -14.61 -30.89 1.98
CA TYR A 116 -13.38 -30.38 2.55
C TYR A 116 -12.20 -30.57 1.58
N LYS A 117 -12.04 -31.80 1.07
CA LYS A 117 -10.99 -32.10 0.09
C LYS A 117 -11.13 -31.23 -1.17
N THR A 118 -12.33 -31.10 -1.70
CA THR A 118 -12.60 -30.26 -2.89
C THR A 118 -12.20 -28.81 -2.67
N VAL A 119 -12.53 -28.23 -1.50
CA VAL A 119 -12.16 -26.84 -1.18
C VAL A 119 -10.65 -26.70 -1.03
N THR A 120 -10.03 -27.58 -0.25
CA THR A 120 -8.56 -27.49 0.02
C THR A 120 -7.72 -27.69 -1.24
N ASP A 121 -8.11 -28.64 -2.09
CA ASP A 121 -7.43 -28.89 -3.37
C ASP A 121 -7.58 -27.68 -4.31
N SER A 122 -8.77 -27.08 -4.38
CA SER A 122 -9.03 -25.89 -5.18
C SER A 122 -8.18 -24.70 -4.69
N VAL A 123 -8.15 -24.45 -3.39
CA VAL A 123 -7.35 -23.38 -2.80
C VAL A 123 -5.86 -23.59 -3.07
N ALA A 124 -5.36 -24.84 -2.90
CA ALA A 124 -3.96 -25.16 -3.19
C ALA A 124 -3.61 -24.93 -4.68
N ALA A 125 -4.53 -25.31 -5.59
CA ALA A 125 -4.36 -25.07 -7.03
C ALA A 125 -4.27 -23.57 -7.35
N TRP A 126 -5.15 -22.74 -6.78
CA TRP A 126 -5.13 -21.29 -7.00
C TRP A 126 -3.92 -20.61 -6.35
N ASN A 127 -3.51 -21.02 -5.14
CA ASN A 127 -2.29 -20.50 -4.53
C ASN A 127 -1.08 -20.74 -5.44
N LYS A 128 -1.00 -21.91 -6.07
CA LYS A 128 0.05 -22.21 -7.05
C LYS A 128 -0.12 -21.41 -8.34
N GLU A 129 -1.33 -21.34 -8.89
CA GLU A 129 -1.65 -20.64 -10.16
C GLU A 129 -1.29 -19.16 -10.09
N PHE A 130 -1.64 -18.50 -8.98
CA PHE A 130 -1.46 -17.05 -8.80
C PHE A 130 -0.22 -16.70 -7.99
N ASN A 131 0.57 -17.68 -7.54
CA ASN A 131 1.73 -17.49 -6.67
C ASN A 131 1.39 -16.76 -5.37
N LEU A 132 0.34 -17.24 -4.68
CA LEU A 132 -0.17 -16.66 -3.44
C LEU A 132 0.51 -17.24 -2.21
N GLU A 133 0.47 -16.48 -1.11
CA GLU A 133 0.72 -17.00 0.22
C GLU A 133 -0.24 -18.15 0.55
N PRO A 134 0.19 -19.19 1.28
CA PRO A 134 -0.62 -20.38 1.53
C PRO A 134 -1.98 -20.11 2.19
N SER A 135 -2.10 -19.05 3.00
CA SER A 135 -3.32 -18.66 3.70
C SER A 135 -4.21 -17.67 2.94
N ALA A 136 -3.71 -17.06 1.85
CA ALA A 136 -4.32 -15.87 1.23
C ALA A 136 -5.80 -16.04 0.85
N ILE A 137 -6.17 -17.16 0.24
CA ILE A 137 -7.56 -17.42 -0.14
C ILE A 137 -8.45 -17.64 1.09
N TYR A 138 -7.93 -18.32 2.12
CA TYR A 138 -8.66 -18.55 3.36
C TYR A 138 -8.88 -17.24 4.14
N GLU A 139 -7.91 -16.35 4.13
CA GLU A 139 -8.02 -15.02 4.74
C GLU A 139 -9.17 -14.21 4.14
N CYS A 140 -9.37 -14.30 2.83
CA CYS A 140 -10.51 -13.71 2.15
C CYS A 140 -11.82 -14.42 2.54
N ALA A 141 -11.85 -15.74 2.55
CA ALA A 141 -13.06 -16.51 2.80
C ALA A 141 -13.58 -16.39 4.25
N LEU A 142 -12.70 -16.20 5.22
CA LEU A 142 -13.11 -16.13 6.63
C LEU A 142 -14.11 -15.00 6.90
N PRO A 143 -13.86 -13.73 6.56
CA PRO A 143 -14.83 -12.67 6.77
C PRO A 143 -16.05 -12.76 5.86
N GLU A 144 -15.91 -13.32 4.65
CA GLU A 144 -17.01 -13.42 3.68
C GLU A 144 -18.02 -14.48 4.07
N CYS A 145 -17.58 -15.68 4.40
CA CYS A 145 -18.48 -16.80 4.63
C CYS A 145 -18.21 -17.56 5.96
N GLY A 146 -17.32 -17.07 6.83
CA GLY A 146 -16.98 -17.77 8.08
C GLY A 146 -16.34 -19.14 7.86
N MET A 147 -15.73 -19.39 6.70
CA MET A 147 -15.23 -20.67 6.21
C MET A 147 -16.33 -21.71 5.85
N ASN A 148 -17.59 -21.28 5.74
CA ASN A 148 -18.67 -22.11 5.25
C ASN A 148 -18.98 -21.81 3.78
N PRO A 149 -18.57 -22.63 2.80
CA PRO A 149 -18.74 -22.33 1.39
C PRO A 149 -20.22 -22.31 0.92
N PHE A 150 -21.15 -22.71 1.77
CA PHE A 150 -22.58 -22.81 1.45
C PHE A 150 -23.41 -21.68 2.04
N VAL A 151 -22.79 -20.65 2.62
CA VAL A 151 -23.51 -19.53 3.23
C VAL A 151 -24.29 -18.75 2.17
N ILE A 152 -25.56 -18.52 2.46
CA ILE A 152 -26.41 -17.55 1.80
C ILE A 152 -26.63 -16.42 2.81
N ARG A 153 -26.27 -15.18 2.44
CA ARG A 153 -26.46 -14.02 3.30
C ARG A 153 -27.95 -13.83 3.62
N SER A 154 -28.27 -13.42 4.84
CA SER A 154 -29.64 -13.34 5.33
C SER A 154 -30.56 -12.45 4.50
N ASP A 155 -30.03 -11.43 3.83
CA ASP A 155 -30.75 -10.56 2.91
C ASP A 155 -30.90 -11.15 1.49
N GLY A 156 -30.32 -12.32 1.24
CA GLY A 156 -30.36 -13.00 -0.04
C GLY A 156 -29.56 -12.34 -1.16
N LYS A 157 -28.74 -11.30 -0.86
CA LYS A 157 -28.01 -10.54 -1.89
C LYS A 157 -26.61 -11.07 -2.18
N ALA A 158 -26.17 -12.08 -1.42
CA ALA A 158 -24.89 -12.75 -1.65
C ALA A 158 -24.95 -14.22 -1.23
N ALA A 159 -24.10 -15.06 -1.83
CA ALA A 159 -24.01 -16.49 -1.51
C ALA A 159 -22.63 -17.07 -1.90
N GLY A 160 -22.27 -18.19 -1.27
CA GLY A 160 -21.09 -18.98 -1.61
C GLY A 160 -19.80 -18.55 -0.93
N PHE A 161 -18.68 -19.16 -1.34
CA PHE A 161 -17.39 -19.09 -0.66
C PHE A 161 -16.80 -17.68 -0.55
N ILE A 162 -17.01 -16.84 -1.57
CA ILE A 162 -16.57 -15.43 -1.61
C ILE A 162 -17.75 -14.46 -1.67
N GLN A 163 -18.94 -14.89 -1.24
CA GLN A 163 -20.17 -14.10 -1.22
C GLN A 163 -20.49 -13.43 -2.55
N PHE A 164 -20.67 -14.27 -3.59
CA PHE A 164 -21.09 -13.80 -4.92
C PHE A 164 -22.32 -12.91 -4.86
N THR A 165 -22.27 -11.79 -5.57
CA THR A 165 -23.40 -10.88 -5.78
C THR A 165 -23.82 -10.87 -7.26
N ASN A 166 -24.98 -10.33 -7.60
CA ASN A 166 -25.40 -10.16 -8.99
C ASN A 166 -24.36 -9.39 -9.82
N THR A 167 -23.80 -8.32 -9.26
CA THR A 167 -22.75 -7.53 -9.94
C THR A 167 -21.47 -8.33 -10.10
N GLY A 168 -21.08 -9.11 -9.08
CA GLY A 168 -19.88 -9.94 -9.13
C GLY A 168 -19.98 -11.06 -10.17
N LEU A 169 -21.17 -11.56 -10.42
CA LEU A 169 -21.44 -12.63 -11.39
C LEU A 169 -21.61 -12.12 -12.84
N SER A 170 -21.59 -10.82 -13.07
CA SER A 170 -21.71 -10.27 -14.43
C SER A 170 -20.65 -10.87 -15.36
N GLY A 171 -21.10 -11.42 -16.49
CA GLY A 171 -20.23 -12.08 -17.46
C GLY A 171 -19.91 -13.56 -17.17
N SER A 172 -20.38 -14.13 -16.04
CA SER A 172 -20.17 -15.55 -15.72
C SER A 172 -21.13 -16.52 -16.45
N GLY A 173 -22.24 -16.01 -16.94
CA GLY A 173 -23.37 -16.83 -17.41
C GLY A 173 -24.17 -17.48 -16.28
N VAL A 174 -23.89 -17.16 -15.01
CA VAL A 174 -24.54 -17.72 -13.81
C VAL A 174 -25.26 -16.62 -13.05
N THR A 175 -26.46 -16.87 -12.59
CA THR A 175 -27.25 -15.96 -11.76
C THR A 175 -27.00 -16.20 -10.26
N LEU A 176 -27.29 -15.20 -9.42
CA LEU A 176 -27.19 -15.38 -7.96
C LEU A 176 -28.12 -16.46 -7.44
N ASP A 177 -29.30 -16.63 -8.04
CA ASP A 177 -30.24 -17.69 -7.63
C ASP A 177 -29.70 -19.09 -7.98
N GLN A 178 -29.00 -19.24 -9.09
CA GLN A 178 -28.26 -20.47 -9.37
C GLN A 178 -27.17 -20.74 -8.33
N VAL A 179 -26.40 -19.71 -7.91
CA VAL A 179 -25.41 -19.89 -6.83
C VAL A 179 -26.09 -20.30 -5.51
N LYS A 180 -27.23 -19.69 -5.16
CA LYS A 180 -27.99 -20.09 -3.96
C LYS A 180 -28.44 -21.56 -4.05
N ASN A 181 -28.91 -22.02 -5.21
CA ASN A 181 -29.25 -23.41 -5.44
C ASN A 181 -28.04 -24.34 -5.28
N LEU A 182 -26.85 -23.92 -5.76
CA LEU A 182 -25.58 -24.65 -5.53
C LEU A 182 -25.23 -24.73 -4.04
N CYS A 183 -25.44 -23.66 -3.29
CA CYS A 183 -25.21 -23.64 -1.84
C CYS A 183 -26.21 -24.59 -1.12
N GLN A 184 -27.50 -24.55 -1.47
CA GLN A 184 -28.52 -25.40 -0.88
C GLN A 184 -28.31 -26.89 -1.20
N SER A 185 -27.90 -27.19 -2.42
CA SER A 185 -27.55 -28.57 -2.86
C SER A 185 -26.17 -29.01 -2.43
N ARG A 186 -25.39 -28.12 -1.80
CA ARG A 186 -24.00 -28.36 -1.38
C ARG A 186 -23.06 -28.79 -2.54
N ASN A 187 -23.31 -28.24 -3.74
CA ASN A 187 -22.47 -28.53 -4.91
C ASN A 187 -21.14 -27.79 -4.83
N THR A 188 -20.24 -28.30 -4.00
CA THR A 188 -18.94 -27.71 -3.72
C THR A 188 -18.09 -27.54 -4.98
N THR A 189 -18.13 -28.53 -5.88
CA THR A 189 -17.35 -28.49 -7.12
C THR A 189 -17.69 -27.26 -7.96
N GLU A 190 -18.97 -26.98 -8.16
CA GLU A 190 -19.40 -25.84 -8.95
C GLU A 190 -19.16 -24.51 -8.23
N ILE A 191 -19.34 -24.44 -6.90
CA ILE A 191 -19.02 -23.24 -6.11
C ILE A 191 -17.52 -22.91 -6.25
N MET A 192 -16.65 -23.91 -6.15
CA MET A 192 -15.20 -23.68 -6.28
C MET A 192 -14.81 -23.35 -7.74
N ARG A 193 -15.44 -23.99 -8.74
CA ARG A 193 -15.25 -23.64 -10.14
C ARG A 193 -15.58 -22.16 -10.42
N LEU A 194 -16.72 -21.69 -9.91
CA LEU A 194 -17.11 -20.27 -10.00
C LEU A 194 -16.17 -19.34 -9.26
N THR A 195 -15.69 -19.73 -8.08
CA THR A 195 -14.69 -18.96 -7.34
C THR A 195 -13.41 -18.79 -8.15
N GLY A 196 -12.89 -19.88 -8.73
CA GLY A 196 -11.71 -19.82 -9.61
C GLY A 196 -11.93 -18.96 -10.86
N TRP A 197 -13.09 -19.07 -11.50
CA TRP A 197 -13.47 -18.18 -12.61
C TRP A 197 -13.44 -16.72 -12.18
N TYR A 198 -14.03 -16.40 -11.02
CA TYR A 198 -14.09 -15.04 -10.51
C TYR A 198 -12.70 -14.47 -10.25
N LEU A 199 -11.83 -15.21 -9.56
CA LEU A 199 -10.48 -14.80 -9.29
C LEU A 199 -9.71 -14.51 -10.58
N ARG A 200 -9.80 -15.39 -11.60
CA ARG A 200 -9.14 -15.18 -12.90
C ARG A 200 -9.69 -13.94 -13.63
N SER A 201 -11.01 -13.80 -13.67
CA SER A 201 -11.65 -12.67 -14.35
C SER A 201 -11.31 -11.33 -13.72
N ARG A 202 -11.16 -11.29 -12.39
CA ARG A 202 -10.82 -10.06 -11.66
C ARG A 202 -9.33 -9.77 -11.63
N ALA A 203 -8.51 -10.80 -11.61
CA ALA A 203 -7.05 -10.67 -11.69
C ALA A 203 -6.63 -9.92 -12.97
N ASN A 204 -7.15 -10.32 -14.11
CA ASN A 204 -6.90 -9.67 -15.40
C ASN A 204 -5.42 -9.28 -15.61
N GLY A 205 -4.50 -10.21 -15.31
CA GLY A 205 -3.04 -10.01 -15.41
C GLY A 205 -2.38 -9.20 -14.28
N ARG A 206 -3.15 -8.67 -13.31
CA ARG A 206 -2.59 -7.97 -12.16
C ARG A 206 -1.96 -8.95 -11.17
N LYS A 207 -0.94 -8.48 -10.47
CA LYS A 207 -0.26 -9.25 -9.42
C LYS A 207 -0.99 -9.05 -8.09
N PHE A 208 -1.16 -10.13 -7.35
CA PHE A 208 -1.67 -10.15 -5.99
C PHE A 208 -1.06 -11.39 -5.30
N THR A 209 -0.70 -11.30 -4.04
CA THR A 209 0.06 -12.34 -3.34
C THR A 209 -0.46 -12.62 -1.94
N THR A 210 -0.96 -11.62 -1.25
CA THR A 210 -1.39 -11.68 0.15
C THR A 210 -2.89 -11.87 0.29
N GLY A 211 -3.36 -12.24 1.48
CA GLY A 211 -4.79 -12.29 1.78
C GLY A 211 -5.49 -10.94 1.62
N ALA A 212 -4.81 -9.85 1.96
CA ALA A 212 -5.32 -8.50 1.75
C ALA A 212 -5.50 -8.18 0.25
N ASP A 213 -4.57 -8.62 -0.60
CA ASP A 213 -4.72 -8.45 -2.04
C ASP A 213 -5.87 -9.29 -2.60
N VAL A 214 -6.01 -10.55 -2.15
CA VAL A 214 -7.15 -11.40 -2.56
C VAL A 214 -8.47 -10.77 -2.14
N TYR A 215 -8.54 -10.26 -0.90
CA TYR A 215 -9.73 -9.57 -0.43
C TYR A 215 -10.00 -8.28 -1.21
N ALA A 216 -8.98 -7.49 -1.49
CA ALA A 216 -9.08 -6.32 -2.36
C ALA A 216 -9.61 -6.70 -3.75
N LEU A 217 -9.11 -7.79 -4.34
CA LEU A 217 -9.55 -8.29 -5.64
C LEU A 217 -11.05 -8.66 -5.64
N VAL A 218 -11.53 -9.27 -4.54
CA VAL A 218 -12.93 -9.70 -4.39
C VAL A 218 -13.84 -8.52 -4.06
N PHE A 219 -13.46 -7.72 -3.07
CA PHE A 219 -14.32 -6.68 -2.50
C PHE A 219 -14.28 -5.37 -3.30
N ALA A 220 -13.09 -4.90 -3.64
CA ALA A 220 -12.89 -3.60 -4.29
C ALA A 220 -11.67 -3.65 -5.25
N PRO A 221 -11.79 -4.27 -6.44
CA PRO A 221 -10.66 -4.47 -7.35
C PRO A 221 -9.91 -3.19 -7.73
N VAL A 222 -10.54 -2.03 -7.58
CA VAL A 222 -9.94 -0.72 -7.85
C VAL A 222 -8.78 -0.38 -6.90
N CYS A 223 -8.78 -0.95 -5.68
CA CYS A 223 -7.73 -0.67 -4.69
C CYS A 223 -6.53 -1.62 -4.78
N LEU A 224 -6.61 -2.67 -5.59
CA LEU A 224 -5.46 -3.54 -5.86
C LEU A 224 -4.34 -2.67 -6.49
N GLU A 225 -3.12 -2.82 -6.00
CA GLU A 225 -1.95 -2.01 -6.42
C GLU A 225 -2.02 -0.52 -5.99
N LYS A 226 -3.03 -0.11 -5.24
CA LYS A 226 -3.08 1.23 -4.65
C LYS A 226 -2.39 1.28 -3.29
N PRO A 227 -1.87 2.45 -2.89
CA PRO A 227 -1.27 2.61 -1.55
C PRO A 227 -2.31 2.41 -0.45
N GLU A 228 -1.85 2.13 0.76
CA GLU A 228 -2.70 1.86 1.93
C GLU A 228 -3.66 3.01 2.28
N ALA A 229 -3.27 4.26 2.01
CA ALA A 229 -4.13 5.43 2.22
C ALA A 229 -5.15 5.66 1.10
N PHE A 230 -5.20 4.78 0.08
CA PHE A 230 -6.21 4.92 -0.98
C PHE A 230 -7.62 4.81 -0.40
N VAL A 231 -8.44 5.83 -0.61
CA VAL A 231 -9.81 5.90 -0.13
C VAL A 231 -10.72 5.13 -1.08
N LEU A 232 -11.39 4.10 -0.58
CA LEU A 232 -12.37 3.31 -1.31
C LEU A 232 -13.73 4.01 -1.32
N TYR A 233 -14.16 4.44 -0.16
CA TYR A 233 -15.46 5.09 0.05
C TYR A 233 -15.29 6.27 0.98
N ALA A 234 -15.90 7.40 0.65
CA ALA A 234 -15.88 8.60 1.46
C ALA A 234 -17.27 9.25 1.55
N GLY A 235 -17.52 9.89 2.70
CA GLY A 235 -18.72 10.66 2.98
C GLY A 235 -19.83 9.88 3.68
N ALA A 236 -20.30 10.40 4.82
CA ALA A 236 -21.34 9.79 5.66
C ALA A 236 -22.65 9.51 4.89
N ASN A 237 -22.94 10.30 3.86
CA ASN A 237 -24.14 10.12 3.03
C ASN A 237 -23.92 9.24 1.80
N ASN A 238 -22.72 8.71 1.61
CA ASN A 238 -22.42 7.80 0.51
C ASN A 238 -23.03 6.43 0.81
N PRO A 239 -23.95 5.88 -0.02
CA PRO A 239 -24.55 4.58 0.23
C PRO A 239 -23.51 3.45 0.32
N ALA A 240 -22.43 3.50 -0.47
CA ALA A 240 -21.37 2.50 -0.43
C ALA A 240 -20.58 2.57 0.89
N TYR A 241 -20.29 3.77 1.40
CA TYR A 241 -19.72 3.94 2.74
C TYR A 241 -20.67 3.39 3.81
N TYR A 242 -21.94 3.79 3.79
CA TYR A 242 -22.91 3.38 4.80
C TYR A 242 -23.04 1.86 4.91
N LEU A 243 -23.07 1.15 3.79
CA LEU A 243 -23.15 -0.31 3.74
C LEU A 243 -21.87 -0.98 4.30
N ASN A 244 -20.74 -0.31 4.22
CA ASN A 244 -19.42 -0.86 4.61
C ASN A 244 -18.81 -0.15 5.84
N ARG A 245 -19.56 0.69 6.55
CA ARG A 245 -19.09 1.48 7.69
C ARG A 245 -18.43 0.67 8.82
N GLY A 246 -18.63 -0.63 8.85
CA GLY A 246 -17.94 -1.53 9.76
C GLY A 246 -16.44 -1.66 9.50
N LEU A 247 -16.00 -1.23 8.32
CA LEU A 247 -14.58 -1.20 7.92
C LEU A 247 -13.86 0.08 8.35
N ASP A 248 -14.58 1.12 8.78
CA ASP A 248 -14.01 2.41 9.22
C ASP A 248 -13.61 2.37 10.70
N GLY A 249 -12.52 3.05 11.03
CA GLY A 249 -12.02 3.22 12.40
C GLY A 249 -11.12 2.09 12.91
N TRP A 250 -10.53 1.27 12.04
CA TRP A 250 -9.58 0.24 12.44
C TRP A 250 -8.17 0.79 12.62
N GLU A 251 -7.53 0.44 13.75
CA GLU A 251 -6.16 0.85 14.07
C GLU A 251 -5.38 -0.25 14.80
N ILE A 252 -4.07 -0.05 14.94
CA ILE A 252 -3.20 -0.92 15.73
C ILE A 252 -2.98 -0.28 17.08
N GLU A 253 -3.33 -1.01 18.14
CA GLU A 253 -3.06 -0.65 19.53
C GLU A 253 -2.10 -1.71 20.15
N GLY A 254 -0.83 -1.35 20.27
CA GLY A 254 0.21 -2.32 20.63
C GLY A 254 0.33 -3.42 19.55
N ASN A 255 0.14 -4.67 19.96
CA ASN A 255 0.16 -5.84 19.05
C ASN A 255 -1.24 -6.32 18.64
N LYS A 256 -2.27 -5.50 18.87
CA LYS A 256 -3.66 -5.87 18.55
C LYS A 256 -4.23 -4.94 17.51
N VAL A 257 -5.05 -5.49 16.65
CA VAL A 257 -5.93 -4.69 15.80
C VAL A 257 -7.25 -4.50 16.52
N VAL A 258 -7.65 -3.25 16.67
CA VAL A 258 -8.88 -2.84 17.34
C VAL A 258 -9.68 -1.88 16.46
N ARG A 259 -10.99 -1.82 16.70
CA ARG A 259 -11.82 -0.79 16.12
C ARG A 259 -12.03 0.32 17.14
N ASN A 260 -11.57 1.53 16.82
CA ASN A 260 -11.69 2.71 17.67
C ASN A 260 -12.77 3.65 17.13
N PRO A 261 -13.92 3.80 17.80
CA PRO A 261 -14.98 4.69 17.34
C PRO A 261 -14.55 6.16 17.21
N ALA A 262 -13.53 6.59 17.97
CA ALA A 262 -13.01 7.96 17.89
C ALA A 262 -12.17 8.22 16.62
N LYS A 263 -11.84 7.17 15.85
CA LYS A 263 -11.11 7.26 14.58
C LYS A 263 -12.01 7.15 13.36
N ILE A 264 -13.31 7.06 13.55
CA ILE A 264 -14.28 7.07 12.46
C ILE A 264 -14.27 8.46 11.83
N ASP A 265 -13.80 8.53 10.58
CA ASP A 265 -13.66 9.78 9.83
C ASP A 265 -14.56 9.84 8.57
N TYR A 266 -15.46 8.87 8.45
CA TYR A 266 -16.37 8.69 7.31
C TYR A 266 -15.63 8.38 6.00
N GLN A 267 -14.44 7.79 6.09
CA GLN A 267 -13.68 7.26 4.98
C GLN A 267 -13.32 5.80 5.25
N ILE A 268 -13.30 4.98 4.22
CA ILE A 268 -12.80 3.62 4.27
C ILE A 268 -11.60 3.56 3.35
N THR A 269 -10.43 3.28 3.93
CA THR A 269 -9.17 3.19 3.21
C THR A 269 -8.78 1.73 2.96
N LYS A 270 -7.84 1.51 2.04
CA LYS A 270 -7.23 0.20 1.84
C LYS A 270 -6.56 -0.31 3.14
N LYS A 271 -5.95 0.58 3.92
CA LYS A 271 -5.36 0.25 5.23
C LYS A 271 -6.37 -0.37 6.18
N GLU A 272 -7.55 0.24 6.30
CA GLU A 272 -8.59 -0.26 7.20
C GLU A 272 -9.13 -1.60 6.74
N LEU A 273 -9.22 -1.83 5.43
CA LEU A 273 -9.54 -3.13 4.87
C LEU A 273 -8.52 -4.19 5.29
N THR A 274 -7.23 -3.88 5.20
CA THR A 274 -6.13 -4.76 5.63
C THR A 274 -6.19 -5.03 7.14
N LEU A 275 -6.43 -4.00 7.96
CA LEU A 275 -6.56 -4.13 9.41
C LEU A 275 -7.77 -4.96 9.83
N TRP A 276 -8.88 -4.81 9.14
CA TRP A 276 -10.06 -5.63 9.40
C TRP A 276 -9.82 -7.13 9.14
N LEU A 277 -9.10 -7.47 8.06
CA LEU A 277 -8.67 -8.85 7.82
C LEU A 277 -7.74 -9.35 8.93
N GLU A 278 -6.80 -8.53 9.36
CA GLU A 278 -5.87 -8.85 10.43
C GLU A 278 -6.60 -9.10 11.75
N PHE A 279 -7.64 -8.32 12.06
CA PHE A 279 -8.51 -8.58 13.21
C PHE A 279 -9.15 -9.98 13.15
N HIS A 280 -9.65 -10.40 11.99
CA HIS A 280 -10.24 -11.73 11.82
C HIS A 280 -9.21 -12.84 12.01
N LYS A 281 -7.97 -12.67 11.53
CA LYS A 281 -6.86 -13.61 11.80
C LYS A 281 -6.56 -13.72 13.29
N GLN A 282 -6.40 -12.60 13.98
CA GLN A 282 -6.14 -12.58 15.42
C GLN A 282 -7.26 -13.24 16.23
N LYS A 283 -8.50 -13.06 15.80
CA LYS A 283 -9.66 -13.70 16.44
C LYS A 283 -9.67 -15.22 16.20
N LEU A 284 -9.32 -15.66 15.00
CA LEU A 284 -9.27 -17.09 14.65
C LEU A 284 -8.24 -17.85 15.51
N LEU A 285 -7.04 -17.29 15.66
CA LEU A 285 -5.94 -17.94 16.40
C LEU A 285 -6.14 -17.99 17.92
N LYS A 286 -7.11 -17.25 18.44
CA LYS A 286 -7.49 -17.30 19.87
C LYS A 286 -8.57 -18.35 20.19
N GLN A 287 -9.15 -19.00 19.19
CA GLN A 287 -10.16 -20.05 19.31
C GLN A 287 -9.54 -21.44 19.19
#